data_c36e2882d11d385b80bccfba9183fd46
#
_entry.id   c36e2882d11d385b80bccfba9183fd46
#
_cell.length_a   1.000
_cell.length_b   1.000
_cell.length_c   1.000
_cell.angle_alpha   90.00
_cell.angle_beta   90.00
_cell.angle_gamma   90.00
#
_symmetry.space_group_name_H-M   'P 1'
#
loop_
_entity.id
_entity.type
_entity.pdbx_description
1 polymer ?
#
loop_
_entity_poly.entity_id
_entity_poly.type
_entity_poly.pdbx_seq_one_letter_code
_entity_poly.pdbx_strand_id
1 'polypeptide(L)'
;SGRKEKKLWTECDAGEKIVVYQAESERDEARYIADEIQSLVASKKDRLGDVAVLYRTNAQSRILEEVLLNRGISYKIVGGVRFYERKEIKDVLAYLRFIYNPDDSSSLSRIINVPRRGIGELTMNKVEATAASMGVSLFKAIKAEVESEDSLLSSRAKKVLGDFLHTAEELIELKKDMSVTKLAEQVMLGTGYIAELEAENTIEAAGRIENLKE
;
A
#
# COMPACT_ATOMS: atom_id res chain seq x y z
N SER A 1 -27.26 22.82 -13.41
CA SER A 1 -26.43 22.55 -12.21
C SER A 1 -27.03 23.30 -11.03
N GLY A 2 -27.85 22.60 -10.24
CA GLY A 2 -28.53 23.17 -9.06
C GLY A 2 -27.65 23.10 -7.83
N ARG A 3 -26.67 23.96 -7.73
CA ARG A 3 -25.92 24.11 -6.47
C ARG A 3 -26.79 24.96 -5.53
N LYS A 4 -27.31 24.34 -4.45
CA LYS A 4 -27.97 25.09 -3.38
C LYS A 4 -26.97 26.06 -2.80
N GLU A 5 -27.28 27.36 -2.80
CA GLU A 5 -26.48 28.39 -2.10
C GLU A 5 -26.47 28.04 -0.60
N LYS A 6 -25.30 27.64 -0.10
CA LYS A 6 -25.04 27.51 1.34
C LYS A 6 -24.41 28.81 1.82
N LYS A 7 -25.12 29.57 2.64
CA LYS A 7 -24.53 30.67 3.40
C LYS A 7 -23.83 30.08 4.61
N LEU A 8 -22.50 30.24 4.68
CA LEU A 8 -21.74 29.96 5.88
C LEU A 8 -21.97 31.10 6.85
N TRP A 9 -22.23 30.78 8.10
CA TRP A 9 -22.40 31.75 9.19
C TRP A 9 -21.72 31.23 10.44
N THR A 10 -21.36 32.11 11.33
CA THR A 10 -20.77 31.80 12.64
C THR A 10 -21.29 32.81 13.68
N GLU A 11 -21.38 32.35 14.93
CA GLU A 11 -21.66 33.19 16.10
C GLU A 11 -20.36 33.67 16.79
N CYS A 12 -19.20 33.17 16.32
CA CYS A 12 -17.90 33.55 16.84
C CYS A 12 -17.44 34.90 16.27
N ASP A 13 -16.62 35.62 17.04
CA ASP A 13 -15.94 36.81 16.58
C ASP A 13 -15.02 36.55 15.39
N ALA A 14 -14.61 37.65 14.69
CA ALA A 14 -13.66 37.54 13.59
C ALA A 14 -12.32 37.05 14.11
N GLY A 15 -11.88 35.89 13.57
CA GLY A 15 -10.59 35.32 13.87
C GLY A 15 -9.44 35.92 13.04
N GLU A 16 -8.30 35.24 12.99
CA GLU A 16 -7.15 35.61 12.17
C GLU A 16 -7.53 35.56 10.69
N LYS A 17 -6.85 36.36 9.88
CA LYS A 17 -7.11 36.40 8.44
C LYS A 17 -6.65 35.08 7.77
N ILE A 18 -7.41 34.66 6.76
CA ILE A 18 -7.03 33.51 5.93
C ILE A 18 -5.73 33.86 5.20
N VAL A 19 -4.74 32.99 5.32
CA VAL A 19 -3.49 33.02 4.57
C VAL A 19 -3.59 32.08 3.38
N VAL A 20 -3.18 32.55 2.22
CA VAL A 20 -3.07 31.73 0.99
C VAL A 20 -1.61 31.58 0.66
N TYR A 21 -1.14 30.35 0.61
CA TYR A 21 0.22 30.01 0.20
C TYR A 21 0.16 29.19 -1.08
N GLN A 22 0.94 29.57 -2.06
CA GLN A 22 1.10 28.82 -3.31
C GLN A 22 2.47 28.16 -3.31
N ALA A 23 2.49 26.85 -3.12
CA ALA A 23 3.70 26.05 -3.11
C ALA A 23 4.20 25.77 -4.53
N GLU A 24 5.51 25.56 -4.67
CA GLU A 24 6.13 25.12 -5.94
C GLU A 24 6.02 23.61 -6.16
N SER A 25 5.82 22.85 -5.08
CA SER A 25 5.69 21.39 -5.11
C SER A 25 4.91 20.90 -3.89
N GLU A 26 4.41 19.66 -3.96
CA GLU A 26 3.74 18.99 -2.83
C GLU A 26 4.64 18.91 -1.59
N ARG A 27 5.95 18.74 -1.78
CA ARG A 27 6.90 18.72 -0.67
C ARG A 27 7.11 20.10 -0.05
N ASP A 28 7.06 21.15 -0.84
CA ASP A 28 7.11 22.53 -0.37
C ASP A 28 5.85 22.87 0.42
N GLU A 29 4.67 22.49 -0.10
CA GLU A 29 3.40 22.62 0.61
C GLU A 29 3.44 21.91 1.99
N ALA A 30 3.89 20.68 2.03
CA ALA A 30 3.98 19.92 3.28
C ALA A 30 4.97 20.53 4.28
N ARG A 31 6.09 21.09 3.79
CA ARG A 31 7.07 21.80 4.64
C ARG A 31 6.45 23.07 5.22
N TYR A 32 5.80 23.88 4.40
CA TYR A 32 5.12 25.08 4.84
C TYR A 32 4.10 24.76 5.94
N ILE A 33 3.26 23.74 5.75
CA ILE A 33 2.28 23.28 6.74
C ILE A 33 2.98 22.90 8.06
N ALA A 34 4.06 22.14 7.98
CA ALA A 34 4.80 21.72 9.17
C ALA A 34 5.46 22.89 9.90
N ASP A 35 6.00 23.88 9.15
CA ASP A 35 6.59 25.09 9.73
C ASP A 35 5.53 25.94 10.44
N GLU A 36 4.35 26.12 9.85
CA GLU A 36 3.21 26.80 10.47
C GLU A 36 2.75 26.10 11.75
N ILE A 37 2.60 24.77 11.74
CA ILE A 37 2.24 23.99 12.93
C ILE A 37 3.27 24.22 14.06
N GLN A 38 4.57 24.12 13.74
CA GLN A 38 5.62 24.33 14.73
C GLN A 38 5.60 25.77 15.29
N SER A 39 5.37 26.78 14.43
CA SER A 39 5.26 28.17 14.83
C SER A 39 4.09 28.41 15.78
N LEU A 40 2.90 27.86 15.48
CA LEU A 40 1.71 27.98 16.32
C LEU A 40 1.95 27.36 17.70
N VAL A 41 2.53 26.16 17.75
CA VAL A 41 2.85 25.47 19.01
C VAL A 41 3.94 26.18 19.79
N ALA A 42 4.99 26.66 19.13
CA ALA A 42 6.10 27.39 19.78
C ALA A 42 5.63 28.72 20.40
N SER A 43 4.70 29.37 19.74
CA SER A 43 4.08 30.63 20.28
C SER A 43 3.15 30.38 21.46
N LYS A 44 2.91 29.12 21.86
CA LYS A 44 1.97 28.67 22.87
C LYS A 44 0.52 29.17 22.67
N LYS A 45 0.18 29.50 21.43
CA LYS A 45 -1.19 29.86 21.04
C LYS A 45 -2.05 28.58 20.95
N ASP A 46 -1.50 27.49 20.41
CA ASP A 46 -2.22 26.27 20.17
C ASP A 46 -1.42 25.03 20.59
N ARG A 47 -2.10 23.89 20.74
CA ARG A 47 -1.50 22.58 20.93
C ARG A 47 -1.63 21.79 19.63
N LEU A 48 -0.79 20.76 19.42
CA LEU A 48 -0.89 19.89 18.25
C LEU A 48 -2.30 19.33 18.00
N GLY A 49 -3.04 19.05 19.09
CA GLY A 49 -4.40 18.53 19.02
C GLY A 49 -5.45 19.55 18.56
N ASP A 50 -5.10 20.83 18.53
CA ASP A 50 -6.01 21.92 18.12
C ASP A 50 -5.86 22.24 16.61
N VAL A 51 -4.89 21.59 15.91
CA VAL A 51 -4.61 21.79 14.50
C VAL A 51 -5.19 20.65 13.66
N ALA A 52 -5.87 20.97 12.57
CA ALA A 52 -6.34 20.00 11.58
C ALA A 52 -5.83 20.37 10.20
N VAL A 53 -5.29 19.37 9.48
CA VAL A 53 -4.89 19.47 8.09
C VAL A 53 -5.91 18.71 7.24
N LEU A 54 -6.52 19.38 6.27
CA LEU A 54 -7.54 18.83 5.39
C LEU A 54 -6.96 18.69 3.97
N TYR A 55 -7.20 17.55 3.34
CA TYR A 55 -6.79 17.26 1.99
C TYR A 55 -7.92 16.60 1.20
N ARG A 56 -7.84 16.65 -0.13
CA ARG A 56 -8.92 16.16 -0.99
C ARG A 56 -8.87 14.66 -1.20
N THR A 57 -7.70 14.10 -1.44
CA THR A 57 -7.53 12.66 -1.71
C THR A 57 -6.56 12.05 -0.71
N ASN A 58 -6.75 10.76 -0.45
CA ASN A 58 -5.89 10.04 0.49
C ASN A 58 -4.42 9.96 0.03
N ALA A 59 -4.15 10.00 -1.27
CA ALA A 59 -2.80 9.99 -1.82
C ALA A 59 -1.97 11.19 -1.30
N GLN A 60 -2.57 12.37 -1.23
CA GLN A 60 -1.91 13.59 -0.74
C GLN A 60 -1.38 13.48 0.71
N SER A 61 -1.92 12.53 1.52
CA SER A 61 -1.45 12.39 2.91
C SER A 61 0.00 11.87 3.00
N ARG A 62 0.53 11.14 1.99
CA ARG A 62 1.85 10.53 2.05
C ARG A 62 2.96 11.53 2.32
N ILE A 63 3.04 12.57 1.51
CA ILE A 63 4.07 13.62 1.66
C ILE A 63 3.91 14.37 2.99
N LEU A 64 2.67 14.66 3.39
CA LEU A 64 2.39 15.28 4.70
C LEU A 64 2.87 14.40 5.84
N GLU A 65 2.55 13.10 5.81
CA GLU A 65 2.96 12.13 6.83
C GLU A 65 4.49 12.03 6.92
N GLU A 66 5.19 11.94 5.76
CA GLU A 66 6.65 11.91 5.72
C GLU A 66 7.29 13.17 6.34
N VAL A 67 6.78 14.35 5.98
CA VAL A 67 7.33 15.60 6.50
C VAL A 67 7.05 15.75 7.99
N LEU A 68 5.84 15.43 8.45
CA LEU A 68 5.48 15.50 9.87
C LEU A 68 6.34 14.54 10.69
N LEU A 69 6.54 13.29 10.24
CA LEU A 69 7.40 12.31 10.89
C LEU A 69 8.86 12.80 10.98
N ASN A 70 9.41 13.31 9.88
CA ASN A 70 10.78 13.82 9.84
C ASN A 70 11.01 15.03 10.75
N ARG A 71 9.96 15.79 11.02
CA ARG A 71 9.96 16.93 11.94
C ARG A 71 9.63 16.55 13.38
N GLY A 72 9.35 15.28 13.68
CA GLY A 72 8.94 14.81 14.99
C GLY A 72 7.57 15.34 15.45
N ILE A 73 6.72 15.74 14.51
CA ILE A 73 5.35 16.23 14.78
C ILE A 73 4.43 15.01 14.87
N SER A 74 3.85 14.79 16.05
CA SER A 74 2.86 13.72 16.25
C SER A 74 1.54 14.08 15.57
N TYR A 75 0.99 13.12 14.82
CA TYR A 75 -0.28 13.29 14.11
C TYR A 75 -1.17 12.06 14.20
N LYS A 76 -2.45 12.22 13.89
CA LYS A 76 -3.44 11.16 13.75
C LYS A 76 -4.21 11.36 12.45
N ILE A 77 -4.38 10.28 11.68
CA ILE A 77 -5.27 10.29 10.52
C ILE A 77 -6.69 9.98 10.98
N VAL A 78 -7.63 10.81 10.58
CA VAL A 78 -9.05 10.65 10.87
C VAL A 78 -9.78 10.19 9.62
N GLY A 79 -10.53 9.09 9.72
CA GLY A 79 -11.27 8.53 8.60
C GLY A 79 -10.44 7.70 7.59
N GLY A 80 -9.21 7.35 7.95
CA GLY A 80 -8.32 6.54 7.12
C GLY A 80 -7.24 5.82 7.93
N VAL A 81 -6.32 5.19 7.20
CA VAL A 81 -5.12 4.56 7.75
C VAL A 81 -3.88 5.23 7.17
N ARG A 82 -2.77 5.17 7.91
CA ARG A 82 -1.48 5.69 7.45
C ARG A 82 -1.10 5.09 6.09
N PHE A 83 -0.40 5.85 5.26
CA PHE A 83 -0.06 5.44 3.90
C PHE A 83 0.56 4.02 3.84
N TYR A 84 1.60 3.77 4.63
CA TYR A 84 2.27 2.46 4.66
C TYR A 84 1.47 1.34 5.36
N GLU A 85 0.33 1.67 5.97
CA GLU A 85 -0.58 0.69 6.57
C GLU A 85 -1.71 0.28 5.64
N ARG A 86 -1.88 0.97 4.50
CA ARG A 86 -2.89 0.66 3.49
C ARG A 86 -2.65 -0.71 2.89
N LYS A 87 -3.75 -1.42 2.63
CA LYS A 87 -3.70 -2.80 2.14
C LYS A 87 -2.86 -2.91 0.86
N GLU A 88 -3.17 -2.10 -0.14
CA GLU A 88 -2.52 -2.10 -1.45
C GLU A 88 -1.02 -1.82 -1.36
N ILE A 89 -0.62 -0.91 -0.48
CA ILE A 89 0.80 -0.59 -0.24
C ILE A 89 1.51 -1.76 0.44
N LYS A 90 0.89 -2.35 1.47
CA LYS A 90 1.43 -3.56 2.12
C LYS A 90 1.54 -4.74 1.17
N ASP A 91 0.62 -4.89 0.23
CA ASP A 91 0.63 -5.97 -0.75
C ASP A 91 1.82 -5.82 -1.71
N VAL A 92 2.04 -4.62 -2.28
CA VAL A 92 3.20 -4.36 -3.15
C VAL A 92 4.50 -4.47 -2.38
N LEU A 93 4.59 -3.94 -1.16
CA LEU A 93 5.78 -4.10 -0.32
C LEU A 93 6.07 -5.57 0.02
N ALA A 94 5.05 -6.39 0.24
CA ALA A 94 5.23 -7.83 0.45
C ALA A 94 5.74 -8.54 -0.81
N TYR A 95 5.26 -8.16 -2.01
CA TYR A 95 5.84 -8.63 -3.27
C TYR A 95 7.32 -8.28 -3.38
N LEU A 96 7.69 -7.02 -3.15
CA LEU A 96 9.08 -6.59 -3.24
C LEU A 96 9.97 -7.32 -2.23
N ARG A 97 9.51 -7.51 -0.98
CA ARG A 97 10.24 -8.28 0.04
C ARG A 97 10.43 -9.74 -0.38
N PHE A 98 9.38 -10.38 -0.88
CA PHE A 98 9.43 -11.74 -1.39
C PHE A 98 10.39 -11.86 -2.58
N ILE A 99 10.33 -10.96 -3.56
CA ILE A 99 11.24 -10.94 -4.71
C ILE A 99 12.70 -10.75 -4.25
N TYR A 100 12.93 -9.92 -3.24
CA TYR A 100 14.26 -9.73 -2.65
C TYR A 100 14.74 -10.97 -1.89
N ASN A 101 13.88 -11.57 -1.09
CA ASN A 101 14.12 -12.79 -0.32
C ASN A 101 12.99 -13.81 -0.53
N PRO A 102 13.12 -14.76 -1.47
CA PRO A 102 12.12 -15.78 -1.73
C PRO A 102 11.84 -16.73 -0.55
N ASP A 103 12.72 -16.77 0.44
CA ASP A 103 12.51 -17.56 1.66
C ASP A 103 11.65 -16.82 2.71
N ASP A 104 11.22 -15.57 2.46
CA ASP A 104 10.26 -14.86 3.31
C ASP A 104 8.84 -15.41 3.13
N SER A 105 8.56 -16.48 3.91
CA SER A 105 7.25 -17.14 3.92
C SER A 105 6.10 -16.22 4.35
N SER A 106 6.36 -15.21 5.20
CA SER A 106 5.33 -14.25 5.65
C SER A 106 4.88 -13.36 4.50
N SER A 107 5.82 -12.79 3.75
CA SER A 107 5.51 -12.00 2.56
C SER A 107 4.82 -12.86 1.50
N LEU A 108 5.27 -14.09 1.28
CA LEU A 108 4.65 -15.01 0.32
C LEU A 108 3.21 -15.35 0.71
N SER A 109 2.93 -15.70 1.96
CA SER A 109 1.57 -15.98 2.45
C SER A 109 0.63 -14.81 2.20
N ARG A 110 1.13 -13.58 2.31
CA ARG A 110 0.33 -12.39 2.06
C ARG A 110 -0.05 -12.24 0.58
N ILE A 111 0.87 -12.51 -0.35
CA ILE A 111 0.71 -12.20 -1.78
C ILE A 111 0.22 -13.35 -2.63
N ILE A 112 0.29 -14.57 -2.16
CA ILE A 112 0.00 -15.78 -2.93
C ILE A 112 -1.38 -15.75 -3.60
N ASN A 113 -2.35 -15.10 -2.98
CA ASN A 113 -3.71 -14.94 -3.48
C ASN A 113 -4.12 -13.46 -3.66
N VAL A 114 -3.15 -12.60 -3.96
CA VAL A 114 -3.31 -11.18 -4.29
C VAL A 114 -2.54 -10.88 -5.57
N PRO A 115 -3.21 -10.56 -6.71
CA PRO A 115 -4.66 -10.62 -6.95
C PRO A 115 -5.26 -12.02 -6.73
N ARG A 116 -6.57 -12.12 -6.74
CA ARG A 116 -7.26 -13.40 -6.47
C ARG A 116 -6.94 -14.45 -7.52
N ARG A 117 -6.32 -15.55 -7.09
CA ARG A 117 -5.97 -16.71 -7.93
C ARG A 117 -6.80 -17.95 -7.65
N GLY A 118 -7.68 -17.89 -6.67
CA GLY A 118 -8.46 -19.07 -6.23
C GLY A 118 -7.66 -20.06 -5.40
N ILE A 119 -6.56 -19.64 -4.80
CA ILE A 119 -5.78 -20.41 -3.84
C ILE A 119 -6.47 -20.27 -2.48
N GLY A 120 -7.17 -21.32 -2.06
CA GLY A 120 -7.89 -21.34 -0.81
C GLY A 120 -7.04 -21.84 0.36
N GLU A 121 -7.58 -21.67 1.57
CA GLU A 121 -6.96 -22.07 2.83
C GLU A 121 -6.55 -23.55 2.85
N LEU A 122 -7.39 -24.46 2.33
CA LEU A 122 -7.06 -25.88 2.25
C LEU A 122 -5.82 -26.18 1.42
N THR A 123 -5.59 -25.42 0.35
CA THR A 123 -4.39 -25.54 -0.48
C THR A 123 -3.16 -25.05 0.29
N MET A 124 -3.29 -23.89 0.95
CA MET A 124 -2.20 -23.33 1.75
C MET A 124 -1.82 -24.22 2.93
N ASN A 125 -2.80 -24.77 3.65
CA ASN A 125 -2.52 -25.69 4.77
C ASN A 125 -1.70 -26.93 4.32
N LYS A 126 -1.94 -27.45 3.11
CA LYS A 126 -1.14 -28.55 2.57
C LYS A 126 0.29 -28.11 2.27
N VAL A 127 0.47 -26.97 1.63
CA VAL A 127 1.79 -26.40 1.34
C VAL A 127 2.57 -26.11 2.64
N GLU A 128 1.90 -25.57 3.65
CA GLU A 128 2.50 -25.31 4.96
C GLU A 128 2.91 -26.61 5.68
N ALA A 129 2.09 -27.65 5.59
CA ALA A 129 2.44 -28.97 6.11
C ALA A 129 3.68 -29.55 5.40
N THR A 130 3.76 -29.42 4.08
CA THR A 130 4.93 -29.83 3.28
C THR A 130 6.16 -29.00 3.67
N ALA A 131 6.04 -27.68 3.80
CA ALA A 131 7.11 -26.80 4.24
C ALA A 131 7.64 -27.21 5.62
N ALA A 132 6.75 -27.48 6.57
CA ALA A 132 7.12 -27.92 7.91
C ALA A 132 7.81 -29.30 7.92
N SER A 133 7.29 -30.26 7.14
CA SER A 133 7.85 -31.61 7.07
C SER A 133 9.25 -31.64 6.43
N MET A 134 9.49 -30.78 5.44
CA MET A 134 10.76 -30.65 4.74
C MET A 134 11.74 -29.67 5.40
N GLY A 135 11.29 -28.85 6.35
CA GLY A 135 12.11 -27.81 6.98
C GLY A 135 12.55 -26.72 6.01
N VAL A 136 11.69 -26.35 5.04
CA VAL A 136 11.98 -25.37 3.98
C VAL A 136 10.99 -24.21 3.99
N SER A 137 11.29 -23.15 3.21
CA SER A 137 10.36 -22.04 3.00
C SER A 137 9.12 -22.45 2.22
N LEU A 138 8.04 -21.67 2.33
CA LEU A 138 6.82 -21.89 1.56
C LEU A 138 7.06 -21.90 0.05
N PHE A 139 7.96 -21.08 -0.45
CA PHE A 139 8.30 -21.02 -1.87
C PHE A 139 8.91 -22.35 -2.35
N LYS A 140 9.84 -22.92 -1.59
CA LYS A 140 10.45 -24.23 -1.89
C LYS A 140 9.42 -25.35 -1.76
N ALA A 141 8.53 -25.28 -0.79
CA ALA A 141 7.45 -26.27 -0.63
C ALA A 141 6.47 -26.22 -1.81
N ILE A 142 6.08 -25.02 -2.28
CA ILE A 142 5.23 -24.87 -3.46
C ILE A 142 5.89 -25.50 -4.69
N LYS A 143 7.18 -25.26 -4.92
CA LYS A 143 7.92 -25.88 -6.02
C LYS A 143 7.89 -27.41 -5.92
N ALA A 144 8.21 -27.95 -4.75
CA ALA A 144 8.19 -29.39 -4.53
C ALA A 144 6.81 -30.00 -4.80
N GLU A 145 5.74 -29.35 -4.31
CA GLU A 145 4.37 -29.82 -4.54
C GLU A 145 3.92 -29.74 -6.00
N VAL A 146 4.33 -28.69 -6.72
CA VAL A 146 3.99 -28.55 -8.14
C VAL A 146 4.71 -29.58 -9.00
N GLU A 147 5.97 -29.87 -8.70
CA GLU A 147 6.82 -30.82 -9.46
C GLU A 147 6.55 -32.29 -9.10
N SER A 148 6.09 -32.58 -7.88
CA SER A 148 5.87 -33.95 -7.41
C SER A 148 4.69 -34.63 -8.11
N GLU A 149 4.86 -35.86 -8.57
CA GLU A 149 3.76 -36.70 -9.05
C GLU A 149 2.83 -37.14 -7.93
N ASP A 150 3.37 -37.35 -6.72
CA ASP A 150 2.65 -37.77 -5.51
C ASP A 150 2.13 -36.61 -4.67
N SER A 151 1.94 -35.42 -5.27
CA SER A 151 1.49 -34.23 -4.60
C SER A 151 0.11 -34.39 -3.93
N LEU A 152 -0.05 -33.83 -2.74
CA LEU A 152 -1.32 -33.73 -2.03
C LEU A 152 -2.29 -32.72 -2.64
N LEU A 153 -1.85 -31.93 -3.62
CA LEU A 153 -2.63 -30.90 -4.28
C LEU A 153 -3.49 -31.47 -5.41
N SER A 154 -4.64 -30.84 -5.64
CA SER A 154 -5.44 -31.14 -6.85
C SER A 154 -4.73 -30.61 -8.11
N SER A 155 -5.04 -31.18 -9.26
CA SER A 155 -4.50 -30.72 -10.55
C SER A 155 -4.77 -29.23 -10.80
N ARG A 156 -5.93 -28.72 -10.38
CA ARG A 156 -6.26 -27.30 -10.45
C ARG A 156 -5.35 -26.45 -9.55
N ALA A 157 -5.13 -26.89 -8.32
CA ALA A 157 -4.25 -26.16 -7.37
C ALA A 157 -2.81 -26.15 -7.86
N LYS A 158 -2.31 -27.27 -8.37
CA LYS A 158 -0.98 -27.37 -9.01
C LYS A 158 -0.82 -26.39 -10.15
N LYS A 159 -1.81 -26.32 -11.06
CA LYS A 159 -1.78 -25.40 -12.18
C LYS A 159 -1.69 -23.96 -11.71
N VAL A 160 -2.57 -23.54 -10.81
CA VAL A 160 -2.60 -22.13 -10.31
C VAL A 160 -1.32 -21.78 -9.55
N LEU A 161 -0.78 -22.69 -8.76
CA LEU A 161 0.49 -22.48 -8.07
C LEU A 161 1.67 -22.46 -9.05
N GLY A 162 1.62 -23.29 -10.11
CA GLY A 162 2.60 -23.27 -11.18
C GLY A 162 2.62 -21.95 -11.94
N ASP A 163 1.44 -21.41 -12.28
CA ASP A 163 1.30 -20.09 -12.93
C ASP A 163 1.85 -18.98 -12.00
N PHE A 164 1.59 -19.08 -10.71
CA PHE A 164 2.16 -18.15 -9.70
C PHE A 164 3.70 -18.27 -9.64
N LEU A 165 4.25 -19.49 -9.58
CA LEU A 165 5.70 -19.74 -9.56
C LEU A 165 6.39 -19.11 -10.78
N HIS A 166 5.82 -19.32 -11.97
CA HIS A 166 6.34 -18.74 -13.19
C HIS A 166 6.45 -17.22 -13.11
N THR A 167 5.34 -16.54 -12.74
CA THR A 167 5.33 -15.08 -12.54
C THR A 167 6.34 -14.63 -11.46
N ALA A 168 6.43 -15.38 -10.36
CA ALA A 168 7.35 -15.07 -9.28
C ALA A 168 8.82 -15.18 -9.71
N GLU A 169 9.17 -16.21 -10.46
CA GLU A 169 10.53 -16.43 -10.99
C GLU A 169 10.93 -15.36 -12.00
N GLU A 170 10.02 -14.96 -12.88
CA GLU A 170 10.24 -13.83 -13.79
C GLU A 170 10.54 -12.54 -13.04
N LEU A 171 9.75 -12.21 -12.01
CA LEU A 171 9.96 -11.02 -11.21
C LEU A 171 11.27 -11.07 -10.40
N ILE A 172 11.64 -12.24 -9.90
CA ILE A 172 12.92 -12.46 -9.20
C ILE A 172 14.10 -12.24 -10.15
N GLU A 173 13.99 -12.65 -11.41
CA GLU A 173 15.03 -12.43 -12.40
C GLU A 173 15.14 -10.95 -12.79
N LEU A 174 14.02 -10.29 -13.04
CA LEU A 174 13.95 -8.86 -13.40
C LEU A 174 14.59 -7.95 -12.35
N LYS A 175 14.61 -8.35 -11.06
CA LYS A 175 15.27 -7.62 -9.97
C LYS A 175 16.74 -7.30 -10.24
N LYS A 176 17.44 -8.09 -11.05
CA LYS A 176 18.88 -7.93 -11.31
C LYS A 176 19.17 -6.67 -12.12
N ASP A 177 18.25 -6.29 -13.00
CA ASP A 177 18.47 -5.26 -14.02
C ASP A 177 17.59 -4.03 -13.85
N MET A 178 16.70 -4.04 -12.84
CA MET A 178 15.71 -2.97 -12.65
C MET A 178 15.91 -2.19 -11.35
N SER A 179 15.58 -0.91 -11.37
CA SER A 179 15.42 -0.12 -10.14
C SER A 179 14.19 -0.60 -9.35
N VAL A 180 14.17 -0.34 -8.05
CA VAL A 180 13.06 -0.71 -7.17
C VAL A 180 11.72 -0.14 -7.68
N THR A 181 11.71 1.10 -8.17
CA THR A 181 10.51 1.73 -8.74
C THR A 181 10.00 0.97 -9.95
N LYS A 182 10.88 0.65 -10.92
CA LYS A 182 10.49 -0.13 -12.10
C LYS A 182 10.05 -1.54 -11.74
N LEU A 183 10.68 -2.16 -10.75
CA LEU A 183 10.27 -3.48 -10.27
C LEU A 183 8.88 -3.43 -9.61
N ALA A 184 8.58 -2.38 -8.83
CA ALA A 184 7.24 -2.17 -8.27
C ALA A 184 6.17 -2.01 -9.38
N GLU A 185 6.47 -1.24 -10.42
CA GLU A 185 5.60 -1.13 -11.60
C GLU A 185 5.36 -2.50 -12.26
N GLN A 186 6.42 -3.29 -12.45
CA GLN A 186 6.31 -4.65 -13.02
C GLN A 186 5.50 -5.58 -12.11
N VAL A 187 5.65 -5.50 -10.80
CA VAL A 187 4.80 -6.22 -9.85
C VAL A 187 3.33 -5.87 -10.05
N MET A 188 3.00 -4.59 -10.07
CA MET A 188 1.62 -4.13 -10.18
C MET A 188 0.96 -4.54 -11.51
N LEU A 189 1.70 -4.47 -12.61
CA LEU A 189 1.20 -4.81 -13.96
C LEU A 189 1.28 -6.31 -14.22
N GLY A 190 2.45 -6.92 -14.02
CA GLY A 190 2.72 -8.32 -14.36
C GLY A 190 1.94 -9.33 -13.53
N THR A 191 1.61 -8.99 -12.28
CA THR A 191 0.75 -9.85 -11.44
C THR A 191 -0.74 -9.72 -11.76
N GLY A 192 -1.15 -8.69 -12.51
CA GLY A 192 -2.54 -8.35 -12.75
C GLY A 192 -3.21 -7.59 -11.59
N TYR A 193 -2.45 -7.06 -10.64
CA TYR A 193 -3.01 -6.38 -9.46
C TYR A 193 -3.78 -5.11 -9.84
N ILE A 194 -3.23 -4.29 -10.73
CA ILE A 194 -3.93 -3.11 -11.26
C ILE A 194 -5.18 -3.53 -12.02
N ALA A 195 -5.11 -4.56 -12.86
CA ALA A 195 -6.27 -5.04 -13.64
C ALA A 195 -7.41 -5.54 -12.72
N GLU A 196 -7.10 -6.20 -11.60
CA GLU A 196 -8.11 -6.58 -10.60
C GLU A 196 -8.79 -5.35 -10.00
N LEU A 197 -8.02 -4.32 -9.60
CA LEU A 197 -8.57 -3.09 -9.05
C LEU A 197 -9.41 -2.32 -10.08
N GLU A 198 -8.99 -2.25 -11.33
CA GLU A 198 -9.77 -1.62 -12.41
C GLU A 198 -11.09 -2.36 -12.65
N ALA A 199 -11.07 -3.69 -12.57
CA ALA A 199 -12.27 -4.52 -12.74
C ALA A 199 -13.30 -4.34 -11.60
N GLU A 200 -12.89 -3.93 -10.40
CA GLU A 200 -13.81 -3.61 -9.30
C GLU A 200 -14.71 -2.41 -9.63
N ASN A 201 -14.26 -1.47 -10.45
CA ASN A 201 -14.98 -0.27 -10.93
C ASN A 201 -15.68 0.51 -9.80
N THR A 202 -14.99 0.69 -8.67
CA THR A 202 -15.46 1.42 -7.49
C THR A 202 -14.60 2.66 -7.23
N ILE A 203 -15.15 3.64 -6.50
CA ILE A 203 -14.39 4.83 -6.08
C ILE A 203 -13.22 4.42 -5.17
N GLU A 204 -13.43 3.42 -4.33
CA GLU A 204 -12.42 2.87 -3.44
C GLU A 204 -11.27 2.22 -4.22
N ALA A 205 -11.56 1.45 -5.27
CA ALA A 205 -10.55 0.85 -6.13
C ALA A 205 -9.76 1.92 -6.90
N ALA A 206 -10.42 2.95 -7.42
CA ALA A 206 -9.75 4.09 -8.04
C ALA A 206 -8.79 4.80 -7.07
N GLY A 207 -9.22 4.99 -5.81
CA GLY A 207 -8.37 5.55 -4.76
C GLY A 207 -7.16 4.67 -4.41
N ARG A 208 -7.31 3.32 -4.44
CA ARG A 208 -6.17 2.39 -4.25
C ARG A 208 -5.17 2.48 -5.41
N ILE A 209 -5.65 2.59 -6.64
CA ILE A 209 -4.79 2.78 -7.81
C ILE A 209 -4.01 4.10 -7.71
N GLU A 210 -4.66 5.18 -7.27
CA GLU A 210 -4.00 6.46 -7.02
C GLU A 210 -2.90 6.32 -5.95
N ASN A 211 -3.19 5.64 -4.83
CA ASN A 211 -2.20 5.36 -3.79
C ASN A 211 -0.98 4.56 -4.31
N LEU A 212 -1.17 3.67 -5.28
CA LEU A 212 -0.10 2.86 -5.86
C LEU A 212 0.78 3.64 -6.84
N LYS A 213 0.31 4.75 -7.38
CA LYS A 213 1.08 5.64 -8.28
C LYS A 213 1.99 6.61 -7.53
N GLU A 214 1.71 6.85 -6.24
CA GLU A 214 2.51 7.65 -5.32
C GLU A 214 3.82 6.93 -4.90
#